data_d6dc718d42fc8b2d626978d971568668
#
_entry.id   d6dc718d42fc8b2d626978d971568668
#
_cell.length_a   1.000
_cell.length_b   1.000
_cell.length_c   1.000
_cell.angle_alpha   90.00
_cell.angle_beta   90.00
_cell.angle_gamma   90.00
#
_symmetry.space_group_name_H-M   'P 1'
#
loop_
_entity.id
_entity.type
_entity.pdbx_description
1 polymer ?
#
loop_
_entity_poly.entity_id
_entity_poly.type
_entity_poly.pdbx_seq_one_letter_code
_entity_poly.pdbx_strand_id
1 'polypeptide(L)'
;MKCMASDSMVSLGNGLSYPADKIRKVKKIIVGAGGDGGDCSRFLEWATRDFKEPPPKWKGSKEEESFLALVLKADGLYVYAPSFPEPEKVNAPFFAIGTGGEAARVAMMLGKTPEEAIELACQVDGYSGLPVQVLEL
;
A
#
# COMPACT_ATOMS: atom_id res chain seq x y z
N MET A 1 8.69 -2.22 16.74
CA MET A 1 9.06 -2.90 15.47
C MET A 1 8.27 -2.31 14.34
N LYS A 2 8.94 -1.99 13.23
CA LYS A 2 8.29 -1.41 12.06
C LYS A 2 7.91 -2.51 11.08
N CYS A 3 6.64 -2.56 10.70
CA CYS A 3 6.17 -3.55 9.74
C CYS A 3 5.09 -2.96 8.82
N MET A 4 4.89 -3.63 7.70
CA MET A 4 3.83 -3.34 6.76
C MET A 4 3.05 -4.63 6.50
N ALA A 5 1.74 -4.53 6.48
CA ALA A 5 0.87 -5.66 6.18
C ALA A 5 -0.06 -5.32 5.02
N SER A 6 -0.43 -6.32 4.25
CA SER A 6 -1.41 -6.17 3.16
C SER A 6 -2.30 -7.39 3.06
N ASP A 7 -3.48 -7.21 2.47
CA ASP A 7 -4.26 -8.31 1.94
C ASP A 7 -3.63 -8.82 0.62
N SER A 8 -4.21 -9.84 0.03
CA SER A 8 -3.64 -10.50 -1.16
C SER A 8 -4.60 -10.50 -2.35
N MET A 9 -5.69 -9.74 -2.33
CA MET A 9 -6.69 -9.78 -3.40
C MET A 9 -6.58 -8.60 -4.35
N VAL A 10 -6.52 -8.89 -5.65
CA VAL A 10 -6.72 -7.91 -6.72
C VAL A 10 -8.07 -8.18 -7.36
N SER A 11 -8.95 -7.16 -7.35
CA SER A 11 -10.29 -7.26 -7.91
C SER A 11 -10.31 -6.73 -9.34
N LEU A 12 -11.01 -7.46 -10.21
CA LEU A 12 -11.31 -7.05 -11.57
C LEU A 12 -12.75 -6.52 -11.63
N GLY A 13 -13.02 -5.61 -12.56
CA GLY A 13 -14.32 -4.94 -12.65
C GLY A 13 -15.52 -5.83 -12.98
N ASN A 14 -15.30 -7.10 -13.30
CA ASN A 14 -16.34 -8.08 -13.66
C ASN A 14 -16.65 -9.07 -12.53
N GLY A 15 -16.26 -8.75 -11.30
CA GLY A 15 -16.47 -9.62 -10.13
C GLY A 15 -15.44 -10.71 -9.95
N LEU A 16 -14.47 -10.83 -10.86
CA LEU A 16 -13.36 -11.76 -10.72
C LEU A 16 -12.27 -11.15 -9.83
N SER A 17 -11.51 -12.00 -9.19
CA SER A 17 -10.36 -11.60 -8.39
C SER A 17 -9.24 -12.63 -8.51
N TYR A 18 -8.02 -12.20 -8.20
CA TYR A 18 -6.85 -13.09 -8.15
C TYR A 18 -5.92 -12.67 -7.02
N PRO A 19 -5.13 -13.62 -6.47
CA PRO A 19 -4.15 -13.28 -5.45
C PRO A 19 -2.92 -12.59 -6.05
N ALA A 20 -2.37 -11.63 -5.30
CA ALA A 20 -1.15 -10.92 -5.71
C ALA A 20 -0.38 -10.44 -4.49
N ASP A 21 0.93 -10.27 -4.66
CA ASP A 21 1.79 -9.65 -3.67
C ASP A 21 1.72 -8.14 -3.82
N LYS A 22 1.23 -7.46 -2.79
CA LYS A 22 1.03 -6.00 -2.81
C LYS A 22 2.13 -5.24 -2.10
N ILE A 23 2.96 -5.92 -1.33
CA ILE A 23 4.08 -5.31 -0.60
C ILE A 23 5.38 -5.99 -0.98
N ARG A 24 6.47 -5.24 -0.93
CA ARG A 24 7.79 -5.73 -1.33
C ARG A 24 8.86 -5.09 -0.45
N LYS A 25 9.81 -5.90 -0.02
CA LYS A 25 11.01 -5.39 0.64
C LYS A 25 12.10 -5.14 -0.41
N VAL A 26 12.60 -3.91 -0.45
CA VAL A 26 13.66 -3.50 -1.38
C VAL A 26 14.79 -2.94 -0.54
N LYS A 27 15.89 -3.69 -0.42
CA LYS A 27 17.03 -3.30 0.42
C LYS A 27 16.57 -3.03 1.86
N LYS A 28 16.63 -1.76 2.28
CA LYS A 28 16.30 -1.34 3.66
C LYS A 28 14.93 -0.69 3.79
N ILE A 29 14.08 -0.79 2.76
CA ILE A 29 12.74 -0.22 2.78
C ILE A 29 11.69 -1.26 2.45
N ILE A 30 10.46 -1.00 2.87
CA ILE A 30 9.29 -1.79 2.47
C ILE A 30 8.36 -0.86 1.72
N VAL A 31 7.86 -1.30 0.57
CA VAL A 31 6.93 -0.54 -0.26
C VAL A 31 5.66 -1.33 -0.49
N GLY A 32 4.54 -0.62 -0.61
CA GLY A 32 3.25 -1.22 -0.94
C GLY A 32 2.41 -0.22 -1.71
N ALA A 33 1.49 -0.72 -2.53
CA ALA A 33 0.65 0.12 -3.34
C ALA A 33 -0.75 -0.47 -3.47
N GLY A 34 -1.75 0.40 -3.61
CA GLY A 34 -3.14 0.01 -3.82
C GLY A 34 -3.81 0.95 -4.81
N GLY A 35 -4.69 0.41 -5.64
CA GLY A 35 -5.39 1.13 -6.70
C GLY A 35 -5.21 0.45 -8.05
N ASP A 36 -5.02 1.23 -9.11
CA ASP A 36 -4.80 0.69 -10.45
C ASP A 36 -3.62 -0.28 -10.48
N GLY A 37 -3.88 -1.51 -10.92
CA GLY A 37 -2.87 -2.58 -10.89
C GLY A 37 -1.63 -2.29 -11.72
N GLY A 38 -1.80 -1.66 -12.88
CA GLY A 38 -0.68 -1.27 -13.73
C GLY A 38 0.21 -0.23 -13.07
N ASP A 39 -0.39 0.79 -12.47
CA ASP A 39 0.35 1.83 -11.76
C ASP A 39 1.01 1.30 -10.50
N CYS A 40 0.33 0.42 -9.76
CA CYS A 40 0.95 -0.25 -8.61
C CYS A 40 2.21 -1.01 -9.01
N SER A 41 2.14 -1.77 -10.10
CA SER A 41 3.31 -2.51 -10.62
C SER A 41 4.43 -1.57 -11.04
N ARG A 42 4.11 -0.50 -11.74
CA ARG A 42 5.11 0.52 -12.13
C ARG A 42 5.76 1.19 -10.93
N PHE A 43 4.98 1.46 -9.89
CA PHE A 43 5.53 2.02 -8.65
C PHE A 43 6.51 1.05 -7.98
N LEU A 44 6.13 -0.22 -7.83
CA LEU A 44 7.00 -1.22 -7.21
C LEU A 44 8.29 -1.42 -8.00
N GLU A 45 8.22 -1.43 -9.33
CA GLU A 45 9.41 -1.49 -10.18
C GLU A 45 10.31 -0.26 -10.03
N TRP A 46 9.73 0.93 -9.97
CA TRP A 46 10.46 2.17 -9.74
C TRP A 46 11.17 2.14 -8.38
N ALA A 47 10.51 1.63 -7.36
CA ALA A 47 11.08 1.46 -6.03
C ALA A 47 12.27 0.47 -6.03
N THR A 48 12.22 -0.60 -6.84
CA THR A 48 13.34 -1.56 -6.93
C THR A 48 14.59 -0.93 -7.53
N ARG A 49 14.45 0.17 -8.25
CA ARG A 49 15.55 0.96 -8.79
C ARG A 49 15.93 2.14 -7.89
N ASP A 50 15.54 2.10 -6.62
CA ASP A 50 15.82 3.13 -5.60
C ASP A 50 15.29 4.53 -5.98
N PHE A 51 14.22 4.61 -6.76
CA PHE A 51 13.65 5.87 -7.23
C PHE A 51 14.66 6.77 -7.95
N LYS A 52 15.72 6.18 -8.54
CA LYS A 52 16.81 6.92 -9.19
C LYS A 52 16.43 7.56 -10.51
N GLU A 53 15.45 6.97 -11.18
CA GLU A 53 14.95 7.49 -12.45
C GLU A 53 13.76 8.43 -12.20
N PRO A 54 13.40 9.29 -13.16
CA PRO A 54 12.15 10.02 -13.05
C PRO A 54 10.96 9.06 -12.90
N PRO A 55 9.89 9.47 -12.18
CA PRO A 55 8.73 8.61 -12.03
C PRO A 55 8.14 8.18 -13.37
N PRO A 56 7.61 6.97 -13.47
CA PRO A 56 6.85 6.55 -14.64
C PRO A 56 5.66 7.48 -14.90
N LYS A 57 5.12 7.42 -16.12
CA LYS A 57 3.85 8.10 -16.40
C LYS A 57 2.72 7.31 -15.76
N TRP A 58 1.98 7.98 -14.90
CA TRP A 58 0.85 7.40 -14.22
C TRP A 58 -0.43 7.55 -15.03
N LYS A 59 -1.35 6.61 -14.86
CA LYS A 59 -2.63 6.61 -15.56
C LYS A 59 -3.57 7.69 -15.05
N GLY A 60 -3.47 8.03 -13.77
CA GLY A 60 -4.30 9.07 -13.16
C GLY A 60 -3.89 10.48 -13.51
N SER A 61 -4.80 11.41 -13.27
CA SER A 61 -4.58 12.85 -13.43
C SER A 61 -4.33 13.51 -12.06
N LYS A 62 -4.03 14.82 -12.07
CA LYS A 62 -3.91 15.59 -10.83
C LYS A 62 -5.20 15.65 -10.02
N GLU A 63 -6.34 15.48 -10.68
CA GLU A 63 -7.66 15.56 -10.05
C GLU A 63 -8.18 14.20 -9.59
N GLU A 64 -7.66 13.12 -10.18
CA GLU A 64 -8.09 11.77 -9.88
C GLU A 64 -6.88 10.83 -9.76
N GLU A 65 -6.50 10.56 -8.52
CA GLU A 65 -5.36 9.70 -8.23
C GLU A 65 -5.69 8.24 -8.59
N SER A 66 -4.88 7.62 -9.45
CA SER A 66 -5.08 6.25 -9.89
C SER A 66 -4.64 5.22 -8.85
N PHE A 67 -3.71 5.58 -7.97
CA PHE A 67 -3.22 4.70 -6.91
C PHE A 67 -2.64 5.52 -5.76
N LEU A 68 -2.43 4.86 -4.63
CA LEU A 68 -1.65 5.38 -3.51
C LEU A 68 -0.60 4.33 -3.15
N ALA A 69 0.52 4.79 -2.63
CA ALA A 69 1.58 3.91 -2.18
C ALA A 69 2.12 4.34 -0.82
N LEU A 70 2.67 3.36 -0.10
CA LEU A 70 3.35 3.57 1.17
C LEU A 70 4.80 3.13 1.04
N VAL A 71 5.69 3.91 1.66
CA VAL A 71 7.11 3.59 1.76
C VAL A 71 7.50 3.63 3.22
N LEU A 72 7.90 2.50 3.76
CA LEU A 72 8.35 2.40 5.15
C LEU A 72 9.87 2.34 5.19
N LYS A 73 10.47 3.33 5.86
CA LYS A 73 11.91 3.46 6.03
C LYS A 73 12.25 3.44 7.52
N ALA A 74 13.54 3.33 7.84
CA ALA A 74 14.00 3.38 9.23
C ALA A 74 13.59 4.67 9.94
N ASP A 75 13.55 5.79 9.22
CA ASP A 75 13.22 7.11 9.77
C ASP A 75 11.72 7.45 9.74
N GLY A 76 10.88 6.60 9.18
CA GLY A 76 9.45 6.83 9.18
C GLY A 76 8.69 6.24 8.00
N LEU A 77 7.42 6.58 7.97
CA LEU A 77 6.48 6.16 6.93
C LEU A 77 6.23 7.32 5.98
N TYR A 78 6.20 7.01 4.68
CA TYR A 78 5.96 7.98 3.62
C TYR A 78 4.80 7.54 2.77
N VAL A 79 4.03 8.49 2.25
CA VAL A 79 2.94 8.25 1.30
C VAL A 79 3.31 8.86 -0.05
N TYR A 80 2.90 8.18 -1.12
CA TYR A 80 3.07 8.65 -2.49
C TYR A 80 1.75 8.58 -3.25
N ALA A 81 1.52 9.59 -4.06
CA ALA A 81 0.40 9.65 -5.01
C ALA A 81 0.91 10.21 -6.34
N PRO A 82 0.23 9.94 -7.47
CA PRO A 82 0.68 10.42 -8.80
C PRO A 82 0.95 11.92 -8.91
N SER A 83 0.22 12.73 -8.13
CA SER A 83 0.42 14.19 -8.12
C SER A 83 1.63 14.64 -7.31
N PHE A 84 2.25 13.74 -6.55
CA PHE A 84 3.40 14.09 -5.70
C PHE A 84 4.69 14.02 -6.52
N PRO A 85 5.62 14.97 -6.36
CA PRO A 85 6.95 14.86 -6.98
C PRO A 85 7.79 13.75 -6.35
N GLU A 86 7.57 13.48 -5.06
CA GLU A 86 8.29 12.46 -4.29
C GLU A 86 7.45 12.01 -3.10
N PRO A 87 7.77 10.87 -2.47
CA PRO A 87 7.06 10.43 -1.26
C PRO A 87 7.14 11.46 -0.14
N GLU A 88 6.04 11.68 0.56
CA GLU A 88 5.92 12.62 1.65
C GLU A 88 5.78 11.90 3.00
N LYS A 89 6.44 12.43 4.03
CA LYS A 89 6.43 11.81 5.36
C LYS A 89 5.07 11.94 6.03
N VAL A 90 4.59 10.84 6.60
CA VAL A 90 3.35 10.79 7.37
C VAL A 90 3.67 11.03 8.84
N ASN A 91 3.09 12.08 9.42
CA ASN A 91 3.23 12.40 10.85
C ASN A 91 2.14 11.70 11.67
N ALA A 92 2.19 10.38 11.66
CA ALA A 92 1.26 9.53 12.41
C ALA A 92 1.96 8.23 12.78
N PRO A 93 1.57 7.59 13.91
CA PRO A 93 2.19 6.33 14.33
C PRO A 93 1.86 5.15 13.41
N PHE A 94 0.80 5.25 12.62
CA PHE A 94 0.38 4.25 11.65
C PHE A 94 -0.44 4.91 10.54
N PHE A 95 -0.57 4.21 9.42
CA PHE A 95 -1.40 4.64 8.31
C PHE A 95 -1.85 3.43 7.49
N ALA A 96 -2.91 3.58 6.71
CA ALA A 96 -3.41 2.54 5.82
C ALA A 96 -4.02 3.17 4.56
N ILE A 97 -3.93 2.46 3.46
CA ILE A 97 -4.46 2.87 2.16
C ILE A 97 -5.34 1.76 1.56
N GLY A 98 -6.07 2.09 0.51
CA GLY A 98 -6.93 1.15 -0.19
C GLY A 98 -8.35 1.12 0.36
N THR A 99 -9.19 0.24 -0.22
CA THR A 99 -10.62 0.14 0.13
C THR A 99 -10.84 -0.31 1.58
N GLY A 100 -9.97 -1.18 2.10
CA GLY A 100 -10.00 -1.61 3.50
C GLY A 100 -9.24 -0.68 4.45
N GLY A 101 -8.66 0.41 3.96
CA GLY A 101 -7.77 1.28 4.73
C GLY A 101 -8.45 1.95 5.93
N GLU A 102 -9.69 2.38 5.79
CA GLU A 102 -10.42 2.99 6.88
C GLU A 102 -10.65 1.99 8.03
N ALA A 103 -11.10 0.77 7.71
CA ALA A 103 -11.27 -0.29 8.71
C ALA A 103 -9.95 -0.64 9.40
N ALA A 104 -8.87 -0.75 8.63
CA ALA A 104 -7.54 -1.04 9.17
C ALA A 104 -7.06 0.08 10.09
N ARG A 105 -7.26 1.34 9.74
CA ARG A 105 -6.89 2.48 10.59
C ARG A 105 -7.64 2.46 11.91
N VAL A 106 -8.95 2.24 11.86
CA VAL A 106 -9.76 2.14 13.09
C VAL A 106 -9.24 1.01 13.99
N ALA A 107 -8.95 -0.15 13.41
CA ALA A 107 -8.41 -1.27 14.17
C ALA A 107 -7.08 -0.91 14.86
N MET A 108 -6.18 -0.25 14.15
CA MET A 108 -4.89 0.19 14.73
C MET A 108 -5.07 1.27 15.79
N MET A 109 -6.05 2.16 15.64
CA MET A 109 -6.40 3.12 16.68
C MET A 109 -6.87 2.43 17.96
N LEU A 110 -7.44 1.23 17.87
CA LEU A 110 -7.86 0.40 18.98
C LEU A 110 -6.75 -0.52 19.52
N GLY A 111 -5.53 -0.35 19.04
CA GLY A 111 -4.36 -1.08 19.53
C GLY A 111 -4.05 -2.37 18.80
N LYS A 112 -4.72 -2.65 17.67
CA LYS A 112 -4.41 -3.84 16.87
C LYS A 112 -3.11 -3.65 16.10
N THR A 113 -2.40 -4.77 15.87
CA THR A 113 -1.22 -4.77 15.00
C THR A 113 -1.62 -4.57 13.54
N PRO A 114 -0.70 -4.18 12.65
CA PRO A 114 -1.01 -4.10 11.23
C PRO A 114 -1.57 -5.41 10.65
N GLU A 115 -1.03 -6.56 11.05
CA GLU A 115 -1.53 -7.87 10.62
C GLU A 115 -2.98 -8.09 11.03
N GLU A 116 -3.28 -7.88 12.32
CA GLU A 116 -4.65 -8.00 12.84
C GLU A 116 -5.59 -7.00 12.18
N ALA A 117 -5.12 -5.79 11.91
CA ALA A 117 -5.90 -4.76 11.25
C ALA A 117 -6.31 -5.17 9.84
N ILE A 118 -5.41 -5.78 9.08
CA ILE A 118 -5.71 -6.28 7.73
C ILE A 118 -6.67 -7.47 7.79
N GLU A 119 -6.49 -8.38 8.76
CA GLU A 119 -7.43 -9.50 8.97
C GLU A 119 -8.85 -9.00 9.19
N LEU A 120 -9.00 -7.97 10.04
CA LEU A 120 -10.31 -7.36 10.29
C LEU A 120 -10.85 -6.64 9.07
N ALA A 121 -10.01 -5.92 8.33
CA ALA A 121 -10.40 -5.25 7.09
C ALA A 121 -10.93 -6.27 6.07
N CYS A 122 -10.31 -7.44 5.97
CA CYS A 122 -10.77 -8.51 5.07
C CYS A 122 -12.16 -9.04 5.43
N GLN A 123 -12.58 -8.91 6.69
CA GLN A 123 -13.91 -9.35 7.11
C GLN A 123 -15.02 -8.37 6.73
N VAL A 124 -14.70 -7.08 6.58
CA VAL A 124 -15.69 -6.03 6.35
C VAL A 124 -15.62 -5.41 4.96
N ASP A 125 -14.50 -5.53 4.27
CA ASP A 125 -14.30 -4.97 2.94
C ASP A 125 -14.38 -6.07 1.88
N GLY A 126 -15.34 -5.95 0.97
CA GLY A 126 -15.55 -6.94 -0.09
C GLY A 126 -14.44 -7.00 -1.14
N TYR A 127 -13.54 -6.00 -1.16
CA TYR A 127 -12.42 -5.94 -2.11
C TYR A 127 -11.09 -6.35 -1.49
N SER A 128 -11.10 -6.77 -0.23
CA SER A 128 -9.91 -7.27 0.47
C SER A 128 -10.03 -8.77 0.70
N GLY A 129 -8.92 -9.48 0.60
CA GLY A 129 -8.91 -10.94 0.75
C GLY A 129 -7.63 -11.51 1.33
N LEU A 130 -7.79 -12.62 2.05
CA LEU A 130 -6.68 -13.38 2.64
C LEU A 130 -5.87 -14.10 1.56
N PRO A 131 -4.62 -14.52 1.85
CA PRO A 131 -3.93 -14.39 3.13
C PRO A 131 -3.36 -12.98 3.37
N VAL A 132 -3.09 -12.66 4.63
CA VAL A 132 -2.40 -11.43 5.00
C VAL A 132 -0.90 -11.63 4.81
N GLN A 133 -0.27 -10.66 4.15
CA GLN A 133 1.19 -10.61 3.99
C GLN A 133 1.75 -9.62 4.99
N VAL A 134 2.87 -9.96 5.64
CA VAL A 134 3.54 -9.08 6.60
C VAL A 134 5.03 -9.06 6.29
N LEU A 135 5.59 -7.85 6.19
CA LEU A 135 7.03 -7.64 6.05
C LEU A 135 7.50 -6.72 7.17
N GLU A 136 8.67 -7.03 7.71
CA GLU A 136 9.30 -6.26 8.79
C GLU A 136 10.62 -5.66 8.33
N LEU A 137 10.90 -4.45 8.84
CA LEU A 137 12.20 -3.81 8.64
C LEU A 137 13.27 -4.43 9.53
#